data_cda52c14bcbe01b4418ca83dcbe266f8
#
_entry.id   cda52c14bcbe01b4418ca83dcbe266f8
#
_cell.length_a   1.000
_cell.length_b   1.000
_cell.length_c   1.000
_cell.angle_alpha   90.00
_cell.angle_beta   90.00
_cell.angle_gamma   90.00
#
_symmetry.space_group_name_H-M   'P 1'
#
loop_
_entity.id
_entity.type
_entity.pdbx_description
1 polymer ?
#
loop_
_entity_poly.entity_id
_entity_poly.type
_entity_poly.pdbx_seq_one_letter_code
_entity_poly.pdbx_strand_id
1 'polypeptide(L)'
;MNIEQILEKMTLEDKIALCSGADFWHTKEMPQYEIPTMMMSDGPHGLRKQPETADMLGINDSVPATSFPTAVLSACSWDKELLKKEGEAIAREAIANKVSLVLGPGANIKRNPLCGRNFEYFSEDPYLSGKLAAAHISGIEKTGTGSSLKHFALNNQEYKRFSSDSLVDERTMREIYLASFETAVKEGKPSTVMCSYNKINGTYSSDNRWLL
;
A
#
# COMPACT_ATOMS: atom_id res chain seq x y z
N MET A 1 7.96 -17.63 -19.44
CA MET A 1 6.94 -17.08 -20.41
C MET A 1 6.80 -15.58 -20.17
N ASN A 2 6.46 -14.79 -21.20
CA ASN A 2 6.09 -13.41 -20.97
C ASN A 2 4.61 -13.31 -20.52
N ILE A 3 4.20 -12.16 -19.99
CA ILE A 3 2.85 -11.97 -19.44
C ILE A 3 1.76 -12.21 -20.49
N GLU A 4 1.96 -11.77 -21.73
CA GLU A 4 0.99 -11.95 -22.83
C GLU A 4 0.76 -13.43 -23.13
N GLN A 5 1.83 -14.21 -23.22
CA GLN A 5 1.74 -15.65 -23.45
C GLN A 5 1.05 -16.41 -22.30
N ILE A 6 1.20 -15.92 -21.06
CA ILE A 6 0.47 -16.46 -19.90
C ILE A 6 -1.01 -16.12 -20.04
N LEU A 7 -1.36 -14.86 -20.30
CA LEU A 7 -2.74 -14.40 -20.42
C LEU A 7 -3.52 -15.08 -21.55
N GLU A 8 -2.84 -15.41 -22.67
CA GLU A 8 -3.45 -16.16 -23.78
C GLU A 8 -3.82 -17.60 -23.40
N LYS A 9 -3.05 -18.20 -22.51
CA LYS A 9 -3.28 -19.59 -22.05
C LYS A 9 -4.27 -19.69 -20.91
N MET A 10 -4.48 -18.60 -20.15
CA MET A 10 -5.38 -18.57 -18.99
C MET A 10 -6.85 -18.63 -19.40
N THR A 11 -7.61 -19.49 -18.73
CA THR A 11 -9.07 -19.46 -18.79
C THR A 11 -9.63 -18.23 -18.10
N LEU A 12 -10.91 -17.95 -18.28
CA LEU A 12 -11.59 -16.88 -17.55
C LEU A 12 -11.59 -17.15 -16.04
N GLU A 13 -11.79 -18.40 -15.65
CA GLU A 13 -11.77 -18.86 -14.26
C GLU A 13 -10.41 -18.64 -13.62
N ASP A 14 -9.31 -18.90 -14.32
CA ASP A 14 -7.96 -18.63 -13.84
C ASP A 14 -7.73 -17.11 -13.59
N LYS A 15 -8.17 -16.28 -14.55
CA LYS A 15 -8.08 -14.82 -14.43
C LYS A 15 -8.89 -14.30 -13.25
N ILE A 16 -10.11 -14.78 -13.06
CA ILE A 16 -10.95 -14.46 -11.90
C ILE A 16 -10.29 -14.91 -10.60
N ALA A 17 -9.68 -16.09 -10.59
CA ALA A 17 -9.01 -16.62 -9.42
C ALA A 17 -7.83 -15.76 -8.96
N LEU A 18 -7.09 -15.12 -9.88
CA LEU A 18 -6.02 -14.17 -9.55
C LEU A 18 -6.52 -12.86 -8.96
N CYS A 19 -7.81 -12.52 -9.15
CA CYS A 19 -8.42 -11.35 -8.51
C CYS A 19 -8.81 -11.61 -7.05
N SER A 20 -8.55 -12.80 -6.52
CA SER A 20 -8.82 -13.18 -5.13
C SER A 20 -7.56 -13.70 -4.45
N GLY A 21 -7.45 -13.49 -3.12
CA GLY A 21 -6.41 -14.15 -2.33
C GLY A 21 -6.63 -15.65 -2.20
N ALA A 22 -5.60 -16.38 -1.84
CA ALA A 22 -5.69 -17.75 -1.35
C ALA A 22 -6.19 -17.77 0.10
N ASP A 23 -5.72 -16.82 0.88
CA ASP A 23 -6.14 -16.49 2.22
C ASP A 23 -6.02 -14.98 2.46
N PHE A 24 -6.00 -14.55 3.73
CA PHE A 24 -5.95 -13.13 4.09
C PHE A 24 -4.63 -12.44 3.70
N TRP A 25 -3.53 -13.22 3.62
CA TRP A 25 -2.18 -12.68 3.42
C TRP A 25 -1.48 -13.18 2.16
N HIS A 26 -2.05 -14.18 1.45
CA HIS A 26 -1.40 -14.80 0.31
C HIS A 26 -2.19 -14.65 -0.99
N THR A 27 -1.46 -14.42 -2.07
CA THR A 27 -2.03 -14.56 -3.41
C THR A 27 -2.18 -16.03 -3.77
N LYS A 28 -3.08 -16.34 -4.72
CA LYS A 28 -3.22 -17.71 -5.22
C LYS A 28 -2.00 -18.12 -6.03
N GLU A 29 -1.54 -19.33 -5.75
CA GLU A 29 -0.55 -20.01 -6.59
C GLU A 29 -1.22 -20.58 -7.83
N MET A 30 -0.53 -20.53 -8.99
CA MET A 30 -0.96 -21.16 -10.24
C MET A 30 0.23 -21.87 -10.88
N PRO A 31 0.56 -23.11 -10.43
CA PRO A 31 1.74 -23.84 -10.89
C PRO A 31 1.73 -24.09 -12.40
N GLN A 32 0.54 -24.27 -13.01
CA GLN A 32 0.39 -24.49 -14.45
C GLN A 32 0.87 -23.30 -15.30
N TYR A 33 1.01 -22.12 -14.70
CA TYR A 33 1.52 -20.89 -15.32
C TYR A 33 2.83 -20.41 -14.69
N GLU A 34 3.42 -21.19 -13.80
CA GLU A 34 4.63 -20.81 -13.04
C GLU A 34 4.44 -19.53 -12.19
N ILE A 35 3.22 -19.28 -11.74
CA ILE A 35 2.89 -18.15 -10.87
C ILE A 35 2.96 -18.63 -9.41
N PRO A 36 3.95 -18.15 -8.62
CA PRO A 36 4.07 -18.54 -7.22
C PRO A 36 3.06 -17.80 -6.35
N THR A 37 2.78 -18.34 -5.17
CA THR A 37 2.14 -17.56 -4.12
C THR A 37 3.05 -16.44 -3.62
N MET A 38 2.49 -15.30 -3.28
CA MET A 38 3.19 -14.18 -2.64
C MET A 38 2.56 -13.85 -1.32
N MET A 39 3.39 -13.75 -0.27
CA MET A 39 2.93 -13.30 1.04
C MET A 39 2.99 -11.79 1.13
N MET A 40 1.88 -11.18 1.57
CA MET A 40 1.77 -9.77 1.89
C MET A 40 1.70 -9.60 3.42
N SER A 41 2.20 -8.48 3.93
CA SER A 41 2.09 -8.17 5.36
C SER A 41 1.94 -6.69 5.59
N ASP A 42 1.16 -6.32 6.60
CA ASP A 42 1.19 -4.96 7.12
C ASP A 42 2.58 -4.61 7.64
N GLY A 43 2.89 -3.33 7.66
CA GLY A 43 4.15 -2.88 8.23
C GLY A 43 4.75 -1.61 7.65
N PRO A 44 3.98 -0.51 7.46
CA PRO A 44 4.55 0.76 6.98
C PRO A 44 5.55 1.39 7.95
N HIS A 45 5.56 0.98 9.23
CA HIS A 45 6.45 1.46 10.28
C HIS A 45 7.15 0.31 11.02
N GLY A 46 7.34 -0.80 10.37
CA GLY A 46 7.89 -2.04 10.90
C GLY A 46 6.99 -3.22 10.56
N LEU A 47 7.62 -4.34 10.25
CA LEU A 47 6.91 -5.52 9.79
C LEU A 47 5.92 -6.00 10.84
N ARG A 48 4.68 -6.23 10.42
CA ARG A 48 3.60 -6.77 11.27
C ARG A 48 3.08 -8.08 10.69
N LYS A 49 3.99 -9.03 10.57
CA LYS A 49 3.64 -10.36 10.10
C LYS A 49 2.98 -11.16 11.23
N GLN A 50 1.79 -11.69 10.98
CA GLN A 50 1.16 -12.66 11.88
C GLN A 50 1.73 -14.07 11.63
N PRO A 51 1.80 -14.92 12.66
CA PRO A 51 2.10 -16.34 12.48
C PRO A 51 0.97 -17.04 11.69
N GLU A 52 1.14 -18.34 11.41
CA GLU A 52 0.24 -19.10 10.54
C GLU A 52 -1.24 -19.08 10.93
N THR A 53 -1.56 -18.79 12.20
CA THR A 53 -2.95 -18.63 12.68
C THR A 53 -3.39 -17.17 12.65
N ALA A 54 -3.34 -16.57 11.46
CA ALA A 54 -3.73 -15.17 11.28
C ALA A 54 -5.21 -14.93 11.62
N ASP A 55 -5.48 -13.82 12.32
CA ASP A 55 -6.83 -13.29 12.49
C ASP A 55 -7.05 -12.06 11.59
N MET A 56 -8.31 -11.85 11.17
CA MET A 56 -8.68 -10.70 10.34
C MET A 56 -8.67 -9.37 11.12
N LEU A 57 -8.60 -9.41 12.44
CA LEU A 57 -8.69 -8.23 13.31
C LEU A 57 -7.30 -7.73 13.75
N GLY A 58 -6.25 -8.52 13.52
CA GLY A 58 -4.90 -8.19 13.96
C GLY A 58 -4.74 -8.16 15.48
N ILE A 59 -5.50 -8.99 16.20
CA ILE A 59 -5.47 -9.10 17.66
C ILE A 59 -4.36 -10.06 18.11
N ASN A 60 -4.06 -11.06 17.29
CA ASN A 60 -2.98 -12.01 17.58
C ASN A 60 -1.61 -11.35 17.51
N ASP A 61 -0.68 -11.90 18.25
CA ASP A 61 0.71 -11.45 18.26
C ASP A 61 1.33 -11.50 16.87
N SER A 62 2.19 -10.54 16.59
CA SER A 62 3.02 -10.50 15.39
C SER A 62 4.40 -11.08 15.69
N VAL A 63 5.09 -11.54 14.66
CA VAL A 63 6.51 -11.89 14.80
C VAL A 63 7.29 -10.66 15.31
N PRO A 64 8.29 -10.83 16.18
CA PRO A 64 9.13 -9.73 16.62
C PRO A 64 9.79 -9.01 15.44
N ALA A 65 9.65 -7.69 15.39
CA ALA A 65 10.24 -6.83 14.38
C ALA A 65 10.56 -5.46 14.96
N THR A 66 11.38 -4.69 14.26
CA THR A 66 11.70 -3.32 14.67
C THR A 66 10.48 -2.41 14.53
N SER A 67 10.15 -1.68 15.59
CA SER A 67 9.16 -0.60 15.54
C SER A 67 9.87 0.69 15.14
N PHE A 68 9.69 1.10 13.89
CA PHE A 68 10.19 2.37 13.38
C PHE A 68 9.25 3.53 13.78
N PRO A 69 9.72 4.79 13.68
CA PRO A 69 8.85 5.95 13.90
C PRO A 69 7.64 5.90 12.97
N THR A 70 6.51 6.42 13.45
CA THR A 70 5.31 6.56 12.59
C THR A 70 5.59 7.53 11.44
N ALA A 71 4.85 7.43 10.32
CA ALA A 71 5.06 8.29 9.16
C ALA A 71 4.98 9.78 9.50
N VAL A 72 4.09 10.17 10.42
CA VAL A 72 3.99 11.56 10.88
C VAL A 72 5.26 12.03 11.56
N LEU A 73 5.93 11.17 12.32
CA LEU A 73 7.19 11.51 12.99
C LEU A 73 8.37 11.48 12.01
N SER A 74 8.46 10.44 11.17
CA SER A 74 9.49 10.36 10.13
C SER A 74 9.41 11.56 9.17
N ALA A 75 8.20 12.05 8.86
CA ALA A 75 7.99 13.21 8.00
C ALA A 75 8.52 14.52 8.61
N CYS A 76 8.57 14.65 9.94
CA CYS A 76 9.15 15.82 10.60
C CYS A 76 10.64 15.99 10.34
N SER A 77 11.34 14.95 9.90
CA SER A 77 12.76 15.02 9.53
C SER A 77 13.00 15.80 8.22
N TRP A 78 12.05 15.79 7.30
CA TRP A 78 12.16 16.31 5.92
C TRP A 78 13.32 15.66 5.14
N ASP A 79 13.82 14.51 5.62
CA ASP A 79 15.00 13.83 5.09
C ASP A 79 14.61 12.60 4.26
N LYS A 80 14.71 12.73 2.94
CA LYS A 80 14.42 11.63 2.00
C LYS A 80 15.38 10.45 2.15
N GLU A 81 16.65 10.72 2.47
CA GLU A 81 17.62 9.63 2.63
C GLU A 81 17.36 8.84 3.91
N LEU A 82 16.85 9.48 4.96
CA LEU A 82 16.40 8.79 6.17
C LEU A 82 15.22 7.86 5.85
N LEU A 83 14.19 8.36 5.14
CA LEU A 83 13.02 7.58 4.75
C LEU A 83 13.39 6.39 3.85
N LYS A 84 14.36 6.57 2.96
CA LYS A 84 14.89 5.49 2.14
C LYS A 84 15.58 4.41 2.97
N LYS A 85 16.41 4.81 3.94
CA LYS A 85 17.06 3.87 4.87
C LYS A 85 16.05 3.11 5.74
N GLU A 86 14.98 3.79 6.19
CA GLU A 86 13.87 3.17 6.92
C GLU A 86 13.20 2.10 6.06
N GLY A 87 12.86 2.43 4.80
CA GLY A 87 12.33 1.45 3.84
C GLY A 87 13.25 0.26 3.59
N GLU A 88 14.55 0.50 3.42
CA GLU A 88 15.55 -0.58 3.26
C GLU A 88 15.61 -1.49 4.50
N ALA A 89 15.49 -0.93 5.70
CA ALA A 89 15.54 -1.70 6.93
C ALA A 89 14.30 -2.58 7.10
N ILE A 90 13.11 -2.03 6.88
CA ILE A 90 11.84 -2.78 6.89
C ILE A 90 11.87 -3.92 5.88
N ALA A 91 12.35 -3.65 4.67
CA ALA A 91 12.41 -4.66 3.63
C ALA A 91 13.38 -5.81 3.94
N ARG A 92 14.50 -5.55 4.61
CA ARG A 92 15.40 -6.62 5.08
C ARG A 92 14.71 -7.53 6.10
N GLU A 93 13.93 -6.97 7.02
CA GLU A 93 13.14 -7.76 7.97
C GLU A 93 12.03 -8.55 7.25
N ALA A 94 11.40 -7.96 6.23
CA ALA A 94 10.42 -8.63 5.39
C ALA A 94 11.01 -9.85 4.68
N ILE A 95 12.19 -9.72 4.05
CA ILE A 95 12.91 -10.82 3.40
C ILE A 95 13.24 -11.92 4.42
N ALA A 96 13.79 -11.57 5.57
CA ALA A 96 14.12 -12.52 6.63
C ALA A 96 12.90 -13.32 7.11
N ASN A 97 11.71 -12.71 7.04
CA ASN A 97 10.45 -13.31 7.40
C ASN A 97 9.66 -13.89 6.20
N LYS A 98 10.27 -14.01 5.02
CA LYS A 98 9.64 -14.55 3.79
C LYS A 98 8.39 -13.78 3.36
N VAL A 99 8.37 -12.46 3.56
CA VAL A 99 7.32 -11.56 3.09
C VAL A 99 7.73 -10.99 1.74
N SER A 100 6.89 -11.17 0.74
CA SER A 100 7.14 -10.72 -0.63
C SER A 100 6.75 -9.25 -0.85
N LEU A 101 5.72 -8.77 -0.12
CA LEU A 101 5.14 -7.44 -0.31
C LEU A 101 4.80 -6.79 1.03
N VAL A 102 5.33 -5.61 1.27
CA VAL A 102 4.98 -4.78 2.43
C VAL A 102 3.83 -3.84 2.06
N LEU A 103 2.74 -3.87 2.85
CA LEU A 103 1.57 -3.01 2.66
C LEU A 103 1.83 -1.60 3.20
N GLY A 104 2.53 -0.82 2.42
CA GLY A 104 2.94 0.56 2.70
C GLY A 104 3.85 1.13 1.62
N PRO A 105 4.15 2.44 1.71
CA PRO A 105 3.67 3.41 2.69
C PRO A 105 2.28 3.96 2.42
N GLY A 106 1.68 4.63 3.41
CA GLY A 106 0.47 5.41 3.27
C GLY A 106 0.78 6.85 2.83
N ALA A 107 0.14 7.33 1.75
CA ALA A 107 0.37 8.67 1.19
C ALA A 107 -0.87 9.56 1.13
N ASN A 108 -1.93 9.22 1.86
CA ASN A 108 -3.12 10.05 1.93
C ASN A 108 -2.83 11.39 2.62
N ILE A 109 -3.55 12.41 2.21
CA ILE A 109 -3.42 13.76 2.77
C ILE A 109 -4.15 13.85 4.11
N LYS A 110 -3.49 14.42 5.13
CA LYS A 110 -4.08 14.66 6.45
C LYS A 110 -5.05 15.83 6.40
N ARG A 111 -6.29 15.55 6.00
CA ARG A 111 -7.31 16.59 5.82
C ARG A 111 -8.02 16.96 7.12
N ASN A 112 -8.29 15.96 7.96
CA ASN A 112 -8.98 16.12 9.22
C ASN A 112 -8.11 15.55 10.35
N PRO A 113 -7.80 16.32 11.41
CA PRO A 113 -6.99 15.85 12.53
C PRO A 113 -7.61 14.68 13.28
N LEU A 114 -8.93 14.48 13.18
CA LEU A 114 -9.64 13.36 13.81
C LEU A 114 -9.61 12.06 12.99
N CYS A 115 -8.95 12.03 11.82
CA CYS A 115 -8.80 10.79 11.07
C CYS A 115 -7.92 9.80 11.84
N GLY A 116 -8.47 8.64 12.14
CA GLY A 116 -7.81 7.62 12.98
C GLY A 116 -6.54 7.02 12.37
N ARG A 117 -6.27 7.26 11.08
CA ARG A 117 -5.08 6.76 10.37
C ARG A 117 -4.05 7.84 10.06
N ASN A 118 -4.18 9.04 10.62
CA ASN A 118 -3.20 10.11 10.41
C ASN A 118 -1.78 9.76 10.87
N PHE A 119 -1.63 8.83 11.80
CA PHE A 119 -0.32 8.38 12.27
C PHE A 119 0.52 7.72 11.17
N GLU A 120 -0.12 7.05 10.21
CA GLU A 120 0.56 6.34 9.12
C GLU A 120 0.67 7.15 7.82
N TYR A 121 0.20 8.40 7.79
CA TYR A 121 0.32 9.29 6.64
C TYR A 121 1.37 10.38 6.92
N PHE A 122 2.12 10.78 5.90
CA PHE A 122 3.26 11.68 6.06
C PHE A 122 2.85 13.13 6.38
N SER A 123 2.03 13.75 5.52
CA SER A 123 1.78 15.20 5.59
C SER A 123 0.39 15.58 5.07
N GLU A 124 -0.01 16.82 5.38
CA GLU A 124 -1.11 17.52 4.70
C GLU A 124 -0.66 18.15 3.37
N ASP A 125 0.67 18.37 3.21
CA ASP A 125 1.26 18.86 1.98
C ASP A 125 1.47 17.72 0.99
N PRO A 126 0.83 17.75 -0.20
CA PRO A 126 0.94 16.70 -1.20
C PRO A 126 2.35 16.54 -1.78
N TYR A 127 3.12 17.64 -1.87
CA TYR A 127 4.48 17.58 -2.35
C TYR A 127 5.40 16.83 -1.37
N LEU A 128 5.39 17.23 -0.10
CA LEU A 128 6.18 16.58 0.94
C LEU A 128 5.78 15.11 1.09
N SER A 129 4.47 14.84 1.15
CA SER A 129 3.94 13.48 1.24
C SER A 129 4.40 12.60 0.08
N GLY A 130 4.31 13.10 -1.16
CA GLY A 130 4.75 12.38 -2.35
C GLY A 130 6.26 12.10 -2.37
N LYS A 131 7.09 13.09 -2.01
CA LYS A 131 8.56 12.94 -2.00
C LYS A 131 9.05 11.95 -0.94
N LEU A 132 8.46 11.99 0.26
CA LEU A 132 8.81 11.06 1.33
C LEU A 132 8.31 9.64 1.03
N ALA A 133 7.08 9.51 0.50
CA ALA A 133 6.56 8.22 0.05
C ALA A 133 7.44 7.61 -1.04
N ALA A 134 7.84 8.38 -2.05
CA ALA A 134 8.73 7.93 -3.12
C ALA A 134 10.08 7.44 -2.59
N ALA A 135 10.67 8.16 -1.63
CA ALA A 135 11.93 7.78 -1.02
C ALA A 135 11.80 6.47 -0.24
N HIS A 136 10.75 6.33 0.58
CA HIS A 136 10.47 5.10 1.35
C HIS A 136 10.24 3.90 0.43
N ILE A 137 9.41 4.04 -0.61
CA ILE A 137 9.19 3.03 -1.66
C ILE A 137 10.50 2.62 -2.30
N SER A 138 11.31 3.59 -2.76
CA SER A 138 12.63 3.31 -3.37
C SER A 138 13.54 2.50 -2.44
N GLY A 139 13.47 2.71 -1.14
CA GLY A 139 14.21 1.93 -0.14
C GLY A 139 13.74 0.47 -0.09
N ILE A 140 12.44 0.25 -0.05
CA ILE A 140 11.83 -1.10 -0.03
C ILE A 140 12.16 -1.85 -1.32
N GLU A 141 11.82 -1.27 -2.47
CA GLU A 141 11.95 -1.91 -3.79
C GLU A 141 13.40 -2.28 -4.14
N LYS A 142 14.36 -1.46 -3.71
CA LYS A 142 15.79 -1.71 -3.95
C LYS A 142 16.28 -3.04 -3.36
N THR A 143 15.64 -3.56 -2.35
CA THR A 143 16.05 -4.81 -1.67
C THR A 143 15.48 -6.06 -2.35
N GLY A 144 14.54 -5.92 -3.28
CA GLY A 144 13.82 -7.03 -3.91
C GLY A 144 12.51 -7.41 -3.22
N THR A 145 12.13 -6.71 -2.14
CA THR A 145 10.77 -6.79 -1.55
C THR A 145 9.87 -5.78 -2.26
N GLY A 146 8.64 -6.14 -2.59
CA GLY A 146 7.68 -5.21 -3.15
C GLY A 146 7.07 -4.30 -2.10
N SER A 147 6.60 -3.13 -2.54
CA SER A 147 5.80 -2.19 -1.76
C SER A 147 4.38 -2.05 -2.30
N SER A 148 3.43 -1.71 -1.44
CA SER A 148 2.06 -1.40 -1.84
C SER A 148 1.70 0.00 -1.34
N LEU A 149 1.78 0.97 -2.24
CA LEU A 149 1.39 2.35 -1.94
C LEU A 149 -0.11 2.42 -1.63
N LYS A 150 -0.49 3.04 -0.49
CA LYS A 150 -1.87 3.03 0.01
C LYS A 150 -2.33 4.36 0.59
N HIS A 151 -3.61 4.63 0.69
CA HIS A 151 -4.79 3.96 0.15
C HIS A 151 -5.34 4.81 -0.99
N PHE A 152 -5.33 4.32 -2.19
CA PHE A 152 -5.68 5.06 -3.40
C PHE A 152 -7.20 5.01 -3.64
N ALA A 153 -7.96 6.12 -3.39
CA ALA A 153 -7.50 7.42 -2.91
C ALA A 153 -8.53 8.04 -1.95
N LEU A 154 -8.20 9.22 -1.42
CA LEU A 154 -9.09 10.01 -0.57
C LEU A 154 -9.60 9.30 0.69
N ASN A 155 -8.78 8.47 1.33
CA ASN A 155 -9.08 7.86 2.62
C ASN A 155 -8.76 8.85 3.76
N ASN A 156 -9.65 9.82 3.99
CA ASN A 156 -9.42 10.95 4.90
C ASN A 156 -10.19 10.83 6.22
N GLN A 157 -10.93 9.73 6.41
CA GLN A 157 -11.65 9.40 7.65
C GLN A 157 -11.84 7.89 7.78
N GLU A 158 -12.02 7.42 9.03
CA GLU A 158 -12.24 6.00 9.32
C GLU A 158 -13.67 5.69 9.74
N TYR A 159 -14.46 6.70 10.13
CA TYR A 159 -15.86 6.50 10.48
C TYR A 159 -16.65 6.00 9.26
N LYS A 160 -17.25 4.82 9.40
CA LYS A 160 -17.99 4.14 8.32
C LYS A 160 -17.18 4.04 7.00
N ARG A 161 -15.88 3.76 7.07
CA ARG A 161 -14.96 3.77 5.93
C ARG A 161 -15.38 2.89 4.74
N PHE A 162 -16.17 1.82 4.98
CA PHE A 162 -16.69 0.95 3.92
C PHE A 162 -17.93 1.50 3.19
N SER A 163 -18.50 2.59 3.66
CA SER A 163 -19.71 3.17 3.08
C SER A 163 -19.64 4.69 2.92
N SER A 164 -18.57 5.33 3.40
CA SER A 164 -18.38 6.77 3.26
C SER A 164 -18.14 7.15 1.80
N ASP A 165 -18.53 8.38 1.44
CA ASP A 165 -18.31 8.95 0.12
C ASP A 165 -17.53 10.26 0.25
N SER A 166 -16.37 10.32 -0.38
CA SER A 166 -15.53 11.51 -0.43
C SER A 166 -15.96 12.37 -1.63
N LEU A 167 -16.68 13.44 -1.35
CA LEU A 167 -17.13 14.38 -2.38
C LEU A 167 -16.03 15.40 -2.64
N VAL A 168 -15.62 15.52 -3.89
CA VAL A 168 -14.51 16.37 -4.31
C VAL A 168 -14.65 16.79 -5.77
N ASP A 169 -14.30 18.03 -6.08
CA ASP A 169 -14.16 18.47 -7.47
C ASP A 169 -12.85 17.93 -8.11
N GLU A 170 -12.81 17.89 -9.43
CA GLU A 170 -11.69 17.30 -10.16
C GLU A 170 -10.37 18.04 -9.92
N ARG A 171 -10.40 19.37 -9.85
CA ARG A 171 -9.18 20.16 -9.63
C ARG A 171 -8.57 19.86 -8.27
N THR A 172 -9.37 19.93 -7.20
CA THR A 172 -8.94 19.62 -5.84
C THR A 172 -8.42 18.18 -5.75
N MET A 173 -9.11 17.24 -6.40
CA MET A 173 -8.69 15.85 -6.43
C MET A 173 -7.30 15.69 -7.05
N ARG A 174 -7.04 16.30 -8.21
CA ARG A 174 -5.75 16.20 -8.90
C ARG A 174 -4.62 16.94 -8.20
N GLU A 175 -4.87 18.18 -7.76
CA GLU A 175 -3.81 19.05 -7.21
C GLU A 175 -3.43 18.69 -5.77
N ILE A 176 -4.36 18.11 -4.99
CA ILE A 176 -4.15 17.81 -3.57
C ILE A 176 -4.08 16.30 -3.33
N TYR A 177 -5.16 15.56 -3.63
CA TYR A 177 -5.29 14.18 -3.16
C TYR A 177 -4.57 13.15 -4.04
N LEU A 178 -4.45 13.37 -5.34
CA LEU A 178 -3.74 12.48 -6.25
C LEU A 178 -2.28 12.87 -6.45
N ALA A 179 -1.90 14.12 -6.19
CA ALA A 179 -0.54 14.61 -6.45
C ALA A 179 0.53 13.86 -5.65
N SER A 180 0.25 13.48 -4.39
CA SER A 180 1.17 12.66 -3.59
C SER A 180 1.34 11.25 -4.17
N PHE A 181 0.27 10.64 -4.66
CA PHE A 181 0.31 9.33 -5.30
C PHE A 181 1.02 9.38 -6.64
N GLU A 182 0.77 10.41 -7.46
CA GLU A 182 1.44 10.60 -8.74
C GLU A 182 2.96 10.65 -8.56
N THR A 183 3.43 11.49 -7.62
CA THR A 183 4.85 11.59 -7.29
C THR A 183 5.41 10.26 -6.80
N ALA A 184 4.71 9.61 -5.86
CA ALA A 184 5.15 8.34 -5.29
C ALA A 184 5.25 7.23 -6.35
N VAL A 185 4.30 7.15 -7.28
CA VAL A 185 4.32 6.17 -8.38
C VAL A 185 5.43 6.47 -9.38
N LYS A 186 5.55 7.73 -9.84
CA LYS A 186 6.52 8.09 -10.88
C LYS A 186 7.96 8.01 -10.39
N GLU A 187 8.24 8.43 -9.16
CA GLU A 187 9.60 8.50 -8.61
C GLU A 187 9.96 7.28 -7.77
N GLY A 188 9.03 6.71 -6.99
CA GLY A 188 9.25 5.57 -6.11
C GLY A 188 9.11 4.22 -6.83
N LYS A 189 8.20 4.14 -7.81
CA LYS A 189 7.89 2.93 -8.60
C LYS A 189 7.49 1.73 -7.75
N PRO A 190 6.41 1.85 -6.95
CA PRO A 190 5.93 0.74 -6.12
C PRO A 190 5.49 -0.45 -6.99
N SER A 191 5.70 -1.66 -6.49
CA SER A 191 5.26 -2.89 -7.15
C SER A 191 3.74 -2.96 -7.30
N THR A 192 3.00 -2.43 -6.32
CA THR A 192 1.53 -2.43 -6.31
C THR A 192 0.97 -1.14 -5.70
N VAL A 193 -0.33 -0.91 -5.92
CA VAL A 193 -1.11 0.16 -5.30
C VAL A 193 -2.35 -0.45 -4.68
N MET A 194 -2.62 -0.11 -3.42
CA MET A 194 -3.81 -0.57 -2.70
C MET A 194 -4.91 0.48 -2.80
N CYS A 195 -6.08 0.12 -3.33
CA CYS A 195 -7.24 1.01 -3.35
C CYS A 195 -7.80 1.26 -1.95
N SER A 196 -8.42 2.41 -1.76
CA SER A 196 -9.15 2.75 -0.53
C SER A 196 -10.53 2.07 -0.50
N TYR A 197 -11.11 1.98 0.69
CA TYR A 197 -12.44 1.38 0.86
C TYR A 197 -13.61 2.31 0.54
N ASN A 198 -13.40 3.61 0.65
CA ASN A 198 -14.43 4.63 0.48
C ASN A 198 -14.89 4.77 -0.97
N LYS A 199 -16.04 5.39 -1.14
CA LYS A 199 -16.45 5.93 -2.44
C LYS A 199 -15.77 7.28 -2.70
N ILE A 200 -15.69 7.62 -3.97
CA ILE A 200 -15.32 8.94 -4.46
C ILE A 200 -16.40 9.37 -5.45
N ASN A 201 -17.11 10.45 -5.13
CA ASN A 201 -18.21 10.97 -5.94
C ASN A 201 -19.20 9.86 -6.36
N GLY A 202 -19.61 9.03 -5.41
CA GLY A 202 -20.61 7.99 -5.58
C GLY A 202 -20.10 6.62 -6.01
N THR A 203 -18.85 6.49 -6.47
CA THR A 203 -18.28 5.22 -6.95
C THR A 203 -17.17 4.71 -6.02
N TYR A 204 -17.20 3.44 -5.64
CA TYR A 204 -16.12 2.84 -4.84
C TYR A 204 -14.77 2.95 -5.54
N SER A 205 -13.72 3.23 -4.79
CA SER A 205 -12.37 3.42 -5.34
C SER A 205 -11.92 2.22 -6.17
N SER A 206 -12.23 0.99 -5.73
CA SER A 206 -11.89 -0.26 -6.43
C SER A 206 -12.70 -0.50 -7.72
N ASP A 207 -13.76 0.26 -7.95
CA ASP A 207 -14.70 0.12 -9.07
C ASP A 207 -14.74 1.39 -9.94
N ASN A 208 -13.90 2.36 -9.60
CA ASN A 208 -13.88 3.66 -10.23
C ASN A 208 -12.94 3.66 -11.44
N ARG A 209 -13.50 3.38 -12.62
CA ARG A 209 -12.74 3.33 -13.88
C ARG A 209 -12.00 4.63 -14.22
N TRP A 210 -12.53 5.78 -13.79
CA TRP A 210 -11.84 7.06 -14.00
C TRP A 210 -10.59 7.18 -13.14
N LEU A 211 -10.65 6.64 -11.92
CA LEU A 211 -9.54 6.68 -10.95
C LEU A 211 -8.43 5.68 -11.30
N LEU A 212 -8.80 4.45 -11.72
CA LEU A 212 -7.90 3.34 -12.04
C LEU A 212 -7.42 3.38 -13.49
#